data_104c541552e21d335aa4d7822af755f1
#
_entry.id   104c541552e21d335aa4d7822af755f1
#
_cell.length_a   1.000
_cell.length_b   1.000
_cell.length_c   1.000
_cell.angle_alpha   90.00
_cell.angle_beta   90.00
_cell.angle_gamma   90.00
#
_symmetry.space_group_name_H-M   'P 1'
#
loop_
_entity.id
_entity.type
_entity.pdbx_description
1 polymer ?
#
loop_
_entity_poly.entity_id
_entity_poly.type
_entity_poly.pdbx_seq_one_letter_code
_entity_poly.pdbx_strand_id
1 'polypeptide(L)'
;MIIIKTTTDSHKAMKLIANTLLNKKLAACVNMIPRMRSKYIVDGRITESREVILLINTTKKLENKVYKTIKDLHNYEIPEISTIQTSRVDKNYENWLKDFVER
;
A
#
# COMPACT_ATOMS: atom_id res chain seq x y z
N MET A 1 1.02 10.00 -10.82
CA MET A 1 1.29 8.94 -9.81
C MET A 1 0.58 9.27 -8.51
N ILE A 2 0.04 8.25 -7.87
CA ILE A 2 -0.46 8.31 -6.51
C ILE A 2 0.29 7.29 -5.66
N ILE A 3 0.27 7.49 -4.35
CA ILE A 3 0.83 6.54 -3.39
C ILE A 3 -0.33 6.02 -2.54
N ILE A 4 -0.51 4.71 -2.51
CA ILE A 4 -1.52 4.10 -1.65
C ILE A 4 -0.81 3.50 -0.44
N LYS A 5 -1.28 3.86 0.74
CA LYS A 5 -0.71 3.44 2.01
C LYS A 5 -1.62 2.42 2.68
N THR A 6 -1.03 1.35 3.17
CA THR A 6 -1.69 0.42 4.10
C THR A 6 -0.68 -0.08 5.13
N THR A 7 -1.16 -0.57 6.25
CA THR A 7 -0.33 -1.12 7.31
C THR A 7 -0.84 -2.49 7.71
N THR A 8 0.05 -3.36 8.15
CA THR A 8 -0.34 -4.70 8.62
C THR A 8 0.67 -5.20 9.66
N ASP A 9 0.21 -6.02 10.59
CA ASP A 9 1.07 -6.71 11.55
C ASP A 9 1.55 -8.08 11.05
N SER A 10 1.13 -8.48 9.85
CA SER A 10 1.44 -9.79 9.28
C SER A 10 2.44 -9.68 8.13
N HIS A 11 3.62 -10.27 8.30
CA HIS A 11 4.60 -10.38 7.22
C HIS A 11 4.06 -11.19 6.04
N LYS A 12 3.25 -12.19 6.32
CA LYS A 12 2.62 -13.01 5.28
C LYS A 12 1.67 -12.19 4.43
N ALA A 13 0.79 -11.41 5.07
CA ALA A 13 -0.14 -10.53 4.36
C ALA A 13 0.61 -9.45 3.57
N MET A 14 1.65 -8.86 4.16
CA MET A 14 2.50 -7.88 3.48
C MET A 14 3.06 -8.42 2.17
N LYS A 15 3.70 -9.59 2.22
CA LYS A 15 4.30 -10.20 1.02
C LYS A 15 3.24 -10.55 -0.01
N LEU A 16 2.12 -11.10 0.43
CA LEU A 16 1.04 -11.48 -0.47
C LEU A 16 0.46 -10.28 -1.20
N ILE A 17 0.20 -9.20 -0.49
CA ILE A 17 -0.31 -7.95 -1.08
C ILE A 17 0.69 -7.39 -2.08
N ALA A 18 1.96 -7.22 -1.67
CA ALA A 18 2.99 -6.65 -2.52
C ALA A 18 3.20 -7.47 -3.79
N ASN A 19 3.36 -8.78 -3.66
CA ASN A 19 3.61 -9.65 -4.80
C ASN A 19 2.42 -9.71 -5.75
N THR A 20 1.21 -9.75 -5.21
CA THR A 20 -0.01 -9.78 -6.04
C THR A 20 -0.17 -8.50 -6.84
N LEU A 21 0.03 -7.34 -6.20
CA LEU A 21 -0.06 -6.06 -6.90
C LEU A 21 0.96 -5.94 -8.03
N LEU A 22 2.19 -6.37 -7.80
CA LEU A 22 3.24 -6.32 -8.81
C LEU A 22 2.99 -7.32 -9.93
N ASN A 23 2.63 -8.56 -9.60
CA ASN A 23 2.38 -9.60 -10.60
C ASN A 23 1.20 -9.27 -11.50
N LYS A 24 0.19 -8.61 -10.98
CA LYS A 24 -0.97 -8.16 -11.76
C LYS A 24 -0.75 -6.80 -12.43
N LYS A 25 0.43 -6.22 -12.29
CA LYS A 25 0.76 -4.88 -12.82
C LYS A 25 -0.20 -3.79 -12.35
N LEU A 26 -0.68 -3.91 -11.13
CA LEU A 26 -1.52 -2.90 -10.48
C LEU A 26 -0.69 -1.84 -9.75
N ALA A 27 0.59 -2.10 -9.55
CA ALA A 27 1.54 -1.18 -8.98
C ALA A 27 2.90 -1.37 -9.63
N ALA A 28 3.69 -0.32 -9.69
CA ALA A 28 5.03 -0.37 -10.27
C ALA A 28 6.11 -0.63 -9.22
N CYS A 29 5.85 -0.21 -7.99
CA CYS A 29 6.78 -0.37 -6.89
C CYS A 29 5.99 -0.42 -5.58
N VAL A 30 6.42 -1.27 -4.67
CA VAL A 30 5.87 -1.34 -3.31
C VAL A 30 7.03 -1.18 -2.34
N ASN A 31 7.05 -0.09 -1.59
CA ASN A 31 8.02 0.12 -0.53
C ASN A 31 7.46 -0.48 0.77
N MET A 32 8.24 -1.34 1.39
CA MET A 32 7.86 -1.99 2.64
C MET A 32 8.76 -1.50 3.75
N ILE A 33 8.19 -0.79 4.72
CA ILE A 33 8.93 -0.23 5.84
C ILE A 33 8.60 -1.05 7.09
N PRO A 34 9.53 -1.87 7.57
CA PRO A 34 9.27 -2.75 8.72
C PRO A 34 9.46 -2.02 10.04
N ARG A 35 9.07 -2.69 11.12
CA ARG A 35 9.32 -2.26 12.50
C ARG A 35 8.73 -0.90 12.86
N MET A 36 7.61 -0.56 12.26
CA MET A 36 6.84 0.60 12.65
C MET A 36 6.07 0.28 13.94
N ARG A 37 5.93 1.27 14.79
CA ARG A 37 5.12 1.16 16.02
C ARG A 37 3.91 2.07 15.88
N SER A 38 2.73 1.48 15.97
CA SER A 38 1.47 2.22 15.90
C SER A 38 0.84 2.27 17.28
N LYS A 39 0.42 3.45 17.70
CA LYS A 39 -0.29 3.65 18.98
C LYS A 39 -1.70 4.12 18.70
N TYR A 40 -2.64 3.55 19.40
CA TYR A 40 -4.05 3.88 19.27
C TYR A 40 -4.78 3.53 20.57
N ILE A 41 -6.02 3.95 20.69
CA ILE A 41 -6.80 3.70 21.91
C ILE A 41 -7.80 2.59 21.65
N VAL A 42 -7.76 1.58 22.52
CA VAL A 42 -8.74 0.47 22.54
C VAL A 42 -9.29 0.42 23.96
N ASP A 43 -10.61 0.47 24.10
CA ASP A 43 -11.30 0.43 25.38
C ASP A 43 -10.75 1.44 26.39
N GLY A 44 -10.46 2.67 25.93
CA GLY A 44 -9.94 3.75 26.74
C GLY A 44 -8.47 3.64 27.13
N ARG A 45 -7.74 2.66 26.59
CA ARG A 45 -6.32 2.45 26.89
C ARG A 45 -5.46 2.63 25.65
N ILE A 46 -4.27 3.24 25.86
CA ILE A 46 -3.26 3.33 24.81
C ILE A 46 -2.73 1.92 24.54
N THR A 47 -2.85 1.51 23.29
CA THR A 47 -2.39 0.21 22.82
C THR A 47 -1.31 0.43 21.76
N GLU A 48 -0.30 -0.41 21.74
CA GLU A 48 0.76 -0.34 20.73
C GLU A 48 0.84 -1.66 19.99
N SER A 49 1.00 -1.57 18.68
CA SER A 49 1.29 -2.74 17.85
C SER A 49 2.49 -2.47 16.96
N ARG A 50 3.18 -3.55 16.58
CA ARG A 50 4.26 -3.49 15.61
C ARG A 50 3.69 -3.82 14.24
N GLU A 51 3.93 -2.94 13.29
CA GLU A 51 3.38 -3.06 11.95
C GLU A 51 4.42 -2.79 10.89
N VAL A 52 4.08 -3.17 9.67
CA VAL A 52 4.82 -2.83 8.45
C VAL A 52 3.98 -1.84 7.67
N ILE A 53 4.62 -0.78 7.14
CA ILE A 53 3.97 0.14 6.21
C ILE A 53 4.25 -0.34 4.79
N LEU A 54 3.21 -0.39 3.96
CA LEU A 54 3.36 -0.52 2.52
C LEU A 54 3.01 0.82 1.88
N LEU A 55 3.93 1.33 1.06
CA LEU A 55 3.71 2.49 0.21
C LEU A 55 3.72 1.99 -1.24
N ILE A 56 2.59 2.10 -1.89
CA ILE A 56 2.33 1.48 -3.19
C ILE A 56 2.24 2.58 -4.24
N ASN A 57 3.20 2.59 -5.17
CA ASN A 57 3.23 3.58 -6.24
C ASN A 57 2.44 3.05 -7.44
N THR A 58 1.40 3.79 -7.82
CA THR A 58 0.51 3.41 -8.91
C THR A 58 -0.11 4.64 -9.57
N THR A 59 -1.07 4.41 -10.44
CA THR A 59 -1.79 5.49 -11.13
C THR A 59 -3.20 5.65 -10.57
N LYS A 60 -3.76 6.82 -10.74
CA LYS A 60 -5.15 7.10 -10.35
C LYS A 60 -6.14 6.14 -11.00
N LYS A 61 -5.86 5.76 -12.23
CA LYS A 61 -6.70 4.82 -12.99
C LYS A 61 -6.84 3.46 -12.32
N LEU A 62 -5.80 3.01 -11.60
CA LEU A 62 -5.77 1.70 -10.96
C LEU A 62 -6.17 1.73 -9.48
N GLU A 63 -6.47 2.90 -8.94
CA GLU A 63 -6.73 3.09 -7.51
C GLU A 63 -7.75 2.10 -6.94
N ASN A 64 -8.90 1.99 -7.58
CA ASN A 64 -9.97 1.12 -7.08
C ASN A 64 -9.58 -0.36 -7.10
N LYS A 65 -8.85 -0.79 -8.13
CA LYS A 65 -8.36 -2.17 -8.21
C LYS A 65 -7.33 -2.48 -7.14
N VAL A 66 -6.47 -1.51 -6.82
CA VAL A 66 -5.49 -1.65 -5.72
C VAL A 66 -6.22 -1.77 -4.39
N TYR A 67 -7.18 -0.89 -4.13
CA TYR A 67 -7.99 -0.96 -2.90
C TYR A 67 -8.67 -2.31 -2.74
N LYS A 68 -9.31 -2.79 -3.81
CA LYS A 68 -9.99 -4.09 -3.77
C LYS A 68 -9.01 -5.22 -3.47
N THR A 69 -7.86 -5.23 -4.12
CA THR A 69 -6.84 -6.26 -3.92
C THR A 69 -6.35 -6.26 -2.47
N ILE A 70 -6.09 -5.08 -1.91
CA ILE A 70 -5.67 -4.96 -0.50
C ILE A 70 -6.74 -5.52 0.42
N LYS A 71 -7.99 -5.13 0.23
CA LYS A 71 -9.10 -5.60 1.07
C LYS A 71 -9.27 -7.12 1.01
N ASP A 72 -9.12 -7.70 -0.18
CA ASP A 72 -9.29 -9.14 -0.37
C ASP A 72 -8.18 -9.95 0.31
N LEU A 73 -6.99 -9.40 0.44
CA LEU A 73 -5.81 -10.12 0.92
C LEU A 73 -5.36 -9.74 2.33
N HIS A 74 -5.89 -8.63 2.87
CA HIS A 74 -5.45 -8.12 4.16
C HIS A 74 -5.94 -9.02 5.30
N ASN A 75 -5.13 -9.11 6.37
CA ASN A 75 -5.48 -9.90 7.56
C ASN A 75 -6.38 -9.16 8.55
N TYR A 76 -6.55 -7.83 8.38
CA TYR A 76 -7.48 -7.06 9.21
C TYR A 76 -8.87 -7.03 8.57
N GLU A 77 -9.89 -7.02 9.40
CA GLU A 77 -11.27 -6.83 8.94
C GLU A 77 -11.47 -5.41 8.39
N ILE A 78 -10.89 -4.41 9.09
CA ILE A 78 -10.97 -3.01 8.68
C ILE A 78 -9.53 -2.46 8.55
N PRO A 79 -8.87 -2.68 7.41
CA PRO A 79 -7.52 -2.18 7.22
C PRO A 79 -7.51 -0.67 6.96
N GLU A 80 -6.43 -0.01 7.40
CA GLU A 80 -6.17 1.36 6.98
C GLU A 80 -5.72 1.32 5.51
N ILE A 81 -6.46 1.98 4.64
CA ILE A 81 -6.06 2.17 3.24
C ILE A 81 -6.34 3.62 2.90
N SER A 82 -5.32 4.34 2.46
CA SER A 82 -5.48 5.75 2.11
C SER A 82 -4.64 6.07 0.88
N THR A 83 -5.08 7.08 0.14
CA THR A 83 -4.36 7.56 -1.04
C THR A 83 -3.69 8.88 -0.71
N ILE A 84 -2.41 8.96 -1.02
CA ILE A 84 -1.62 10.17 -0.90
C ILE A 84 -1.42 10.72 -2.31
N GLN A 85 -1.89 11.94 -2.53
CA GLN A 85 -1.72 12.64 -3.82
C GLN A 85 -0.30 13.18 -3.89
N THR A 86 0.37 12.96 -5.02
CA THR A 86 1.67 13.57 -5.27
C THR A 86 1.50 14.86 -6.05
N SER A 87 2.09 15.96 -5.57
CA SER A 87 2.04 17.24 -6.27
C SER A 87 3.04 17.30 -7.42
N ARG A 88 4.10 16.52 -7.35
CA ARG A 88 5.14 16.47 -8.37
C ARG A 88 5.84 15.12 -8.34
N VAL A 89 6.13 14.59 -9.52
CA VAL A 89 6.92 13.37 -9.71
C VAL A 89 7.92 13.64 -10.81
N ASP A 90 9.15 13.15 -10.66
CA ASP A 90 10.12 13.21 -11.73
C ASP A 90 9.56 12.59 -13.01
N LYS A 91 9.69 13.28 -14.12
CA LYS A 91 9.06 12.88 -15.38
C LYS A 91 9.53 11.51 -15.87
N ASN A 92 10.81 11.22 -15.74
CA ASN A 92 11.34 9.93 -16.17
C ASN A 92 10.79 8.78 -15.33
N TYR A 93 10.68 9.00 -14.02
CA TYR A 93 10.11 8.00 -13.12
C TYR A 93 8.63 7.79 -13.41
N GLU A 94 7.88 8.86 -13.62
CA GLU A 94 6.44 8.77 -13.92
C GLU A 94 6.19 8.04 -15.23
N ASN A 95 6.99 8.30 -16.25
CA ASN A 95 6.89 7.60 -17.52
C ASN A 95 7.19 6.11 -17.36
N TRP A 96 8.23 5.77 -16.62
CA TRP A 96 8.58 4.38 -16.33
C TRP A 96 7.42 3.65 -15.62
N LEU A 97 6.84 4.29 -14.62
CA LEU A 97 5.73 3.74 -13.85
C LEU A 97 4.52 3.48 -14.73
N LYS A 98 4.12 4.47 -15.52
CA LYS A 98 2.99 4.36 -16.44
C LYS A 98 3.19 3.26 -17.47
N ASP A 99 4.36 3.21 -18.06
CA ASP A 99 4.68 2.16 -19.04
C ASP A 99 4.55 0.77 -18.42
N PHE A 100 4.98 0.61 -17.19
CA PHE A 100 4.91 -0.69 -16.51
C PHE A 100 3.47 -1.13 -16.28
N VAL A 101 2.62 -0.26 -15.72
CA VAL A 101 1.25 -0.63 -15.33
C VAL A 101 0.27 -0.65 -16.50
N GLU A 102 0.61 -0.01 -17.61
CA GLU A 102 -0.25 0.05 -18.82
C GLU A 102 0.04 -1.03 -19.85
N ARG A 103 1.00 -1.88 -19.58
CA ARG A 103 1.36 -2.97 -20.52
C ARG A 103 0.33 -4.07 -20.60
#